data_e08705dc73aaf0014ed74e633337674c
#
_entry.id   e08705dc73aaf0014ed74e633337674c
#
_cell.length_a   1.000
_cell.length_b   1.000
_cell.length_c   1.000
_cell.angle_alpha   90.00
_cell.angle_beta   90.00
_cell.angle_gamma   90.00
#
_symmetry.space_group_name_H-M   'P 1'
#
loop_
_entity.id
_entity.type
_entity.pdbx_description
1 polymer ?
#
loop_
_entity_poly.entity_id
_entity_poly.type
_entity_poly.pdbx_seq_one_letter_code
_entity_poly.pdbx_strand_id
1 'polypeptide(L)'
;MSAAAVCYYIYYRVAAAHARAAHRAIGTVLGSVEQRTGVAGRLLRRQDEPLLWMEVYDAVRDPIGFEAALSESLDACGFASFLAPGSERRTERFVAVPPP
;
A
#
# COMPACT_ATOMS: atom_id res chain seq x y z
N MET A 1 3.06 -20.64 -18.94
CA MET A 1 1.91 -19.88 -18.42
C MET A 1 2.39 -18.88 -17.42
N SER A 2 1.96 -17.64 -17.53
CA SER A 2 2.25 -16.65 -16.51
C SER A 2 1.28 -16.80 -15.36
N ALA A 3 1.75 -16.56 -14.13
CA ALA A 3 0.88 -16.53 -12.97
C ALA A 3 -0.14 -15.40 -13.11
N ALA A 4 -1.32 -15.58 -12.53
CA ALA A 4 -2.31 -14.51 -12.46
C ALA A 4 -1.75 -13.31 -11.69
N ALA A 5 -2.04 -12.12 -12.17
CA ALA A 5 -1.65 -10.90 -11.46
C ALA A 5 -2.50 -10.75 -10.20
N VAL A 6 -1.88 -10.27 -9.13
CA VAL A 6 -2.53 -10.06 -7.84
C VAL A 6 -2.78 -8.57 -7.65
N CYS A 7 -3.98 -8.21 -7.22
CA CYS A 7 -4.31 -6.84 -6.82
C CYS A 7 -4.24 -6.75 -5.31
N TYR A 8 -3.56 -5.73 -4.81
CA TYR A 8 -3.41 -5.49 -3.38
C TYR A 8 -4.23 -4.30 -2.97
N TYR A 9 -4.96 -4.45 -1.87
CA TYR A 9 -5.71 -3.38 -1.21
C TYR A 9 -5.22 -3.33 0.23
N ILE A 10 -4.54 -2.25 0.61
CA ILE A 10 -3.91 -2.13 1.92
C ILE A 10 -4.46 -0.88 2.60
N TYR A 11 -5.12 -1.05 3.74
CA TYR A 11 -5.79 0.07 4.40
C TYR A 11 -5.43 0.16 5.87
N TYR A 12 -5.53 1.38 6.39
CA TYR A 12 -5.14 1.71 7.76
C TYR A 12 -5.66 3.09 8.12
N ARG A 13 -5.68 3.40 9.41
CA ARG A 13 -5.98 4.74 9.90
C ARG A 13 -4.71 5.45 10.30
N VAL A 14 -4.59 6.70 9.88
CA VAL A 14 -3.45 7.57 10.17
C VAL A 14 -3.82 8.46 11.35
N ALA A 15 -2.87 8.70 12.25
CA ALA A 15 -3.08 9.64 13.35
C ALA A 15 -3.16 11.07 12.77
N ALA A 16 -4.14 11.85 13.22
CA ALA A 16 -4.36 13.20 12.70
C ALA A 16 -3.09 14.07 12.82
N ALA A 17 -2.39 13.97 13.93
CA ALA A 17 -1.16 14.74 14.16
C ALA A 17 -0.04 14.37 13.19
N HIS A 18 -0.10 13.20 12.58
CA HIS A 18 0.94 12.70 11.68
C HIS A 18 0.52 12.65 10.20
N ALA A 19 -0.69 13.12 9.87
CA ALA A 19 -1.24 12.96 8.53
C ALA A 19 -0.37 13.57 7.44
N ARG A 20 0.21 14.75 7.68
CA ARG A 20 1.06 15.42 6.69
C ARG A 20 2.36 14.66 6.49
N ALA A 21 3.02 14.23 7.57
CA ALA A 21 4.24 13.45 7.51
C ALA A 21 3.99 12.09 6.84
N ALA A 22 2.88 11.44 7.18
CA ALA A 22 2.49 10.17 6.57
C ALA A 22 2.26 10.32 5.06
N HIS A 23 1.64 11.41 4.64
CA HIS A 23 1.39 11.67 3.21
C HIS A 23 2.70 11.78 2.43
N ARG A 24 3.67 12.53 2.97
CA ARG A 24 4.99 12.62 2.33
C ARG A 24 5.71 11.27 2.32
N ALA A 25 5.67 10.56 3.43
CA ALA A 25 6.34 9.27 3.55
C ALA A 25 5.77 8.24 2.58
N ILE A 26 4.43 8.14 2.48
CA ILE A 26 3.82 7.16 1.57
C ILE A 26 4.08 7.52 0.11
N GLY A 27 4.17 8.81 -0.21
CA GLY A 27 4.57 9.24 -1.55
C GLY A 27 5.96 8.71 -1.93
N THR A 28 6.90 8.77 -0.99
CA THR A 28 8.25 8.22 -1.18
C THR A 28 8.19 6.69 -1.32
N VAL A 29 7.39 6.02 -0.51
CA VAL A 29 7.22 4.56 -0.58
C VAL A 29 6.67 4.15 -1.94
N LEU A 30 5.61 4.82 -2.41
CA LEU A 30 5.01 4.50 -3.71
C LEU A 30 6.01 4.65 -4.84
N GLY A 31 6.80 5.73 -4.82
CA GLY A 31 7.85 5.97 -5.82
C GLY A 31 8.95 4.92 -5.78
N SER A 32 9.40 4.55 -4.59
CA SER A 32 10.44 3.53 -4.42
C SER A 32 9.98 2.15 -4.90
N VAL A 33 8.75 1.77 -4.55
CA VAL A 33 8.17 0.49 -4.96
C VAL A 33 8.05 0.43 -6.48
N GLU A 34 7.55 1.50 -7.10
CA GLU A 34 7.43 1.55 -8.56
C GLU A 34 8.79 1.46 -9.25
N GLN A 35 9.77 2.18 -8.75
CA GLN A 35 11.11 2.15 -9.31
C GLN A 35 11.74 0.75 -9.21
N ARG A 36 11.54 0.07 -8.08
CA ARG A 36 12.16 -1.24 -7.81
C ARG A 36 11.41 -2.40 -8.45
N THR A 37 10.11 -2.31 -8.61
CA THR A 37 9.27 -3.44 -9.04
C THR A 37 8.48 -3.18 -10.31
N GLY A 38 8.37 -1.93 -10.75
CA GLY A 38 7.52 -1.56 -11.87
C GLY A 38 6.04 -1.48 -11.51
N VAL A 39 5.69 -1.72 -10.25
CA VAL A 39 4.29 -1.68 -9.81
C VAL A 39 3.93 -0.28 -9.35
N ALA A 40 3.01 0.36 -10.07
CA ALA A 40 2.48 1.66 -9.70
C ALA A 40 1.39 1.48 -8.64
N GLY A 41 1.48 2.27 -7.58
CA GLY A 41 0.46 2.30 -6.55
C GLY A 41 -0.26 3.63 -6.54
N ARG A 42 -1.43 3.66 -5.94
CA ARG A 42 -2.19 4.89 -5.73
C ARG A 42 -2.74 4.92 -4.33
N LEU A 43 -2.87 6.12 -3.79
CA LEU A 43 -3.36 6.34 -2.44
C LEU A 43 -4.76 6.93 -2.51
N LEU A 44 -5.70 6.29 -1.83
CA LEU A 44 -7.08 6.73 -1.70
C LEU A 44 -7.37 7.01 -0.24
N ARG A 45 -8.38 7.81 0.02
CA ARG A 45 -8.95 7.95 1.35
C ARG A 45 -10.45 7.74 1.27
N ARG A 46 -11.03 7.27 2.37
CA ARG A 46 -12.48 7.11 2.43
C ARG A 46 -13.14 8.49 2.39
N GLN A 47 -14.22 8.62 1.62
CA GLN A 47 -14.87 9.91 1.40
C GLN A 47 -15.34 10.56 2.72
N ASP A 48 -15.93 9.77 3.61
CA ASP A 48 -16.49 10.23 4.87
C ASP A 48 -15.58 10.02 6.08
N GLU A 49 -14.35 9.54 5.87
CA GLU A 49 -13.38 9.29 6.93
C GLU A 49 -11.98 9.60 6.39
N PRO A 50 -11.56 10.89 6.43
CA PRO A 50 -10.35 11.34 5.74
C PRO A 50 -9.05 10.72 6.23
N LEU A 51 -9.03 10.13 7.42
CA LEU A 51 -7.82 9.50 7.97
C LEU A 51 -7.78 7.99 7.74
N LEU A 52 -8.82 7.42 7.12
CA LEU A 52 -8.78 6.03 6.66
C LEU A 52 -8.26 6.03 5.22
N TRP A 53 -7.03 5.56 5.06
CA TRP A 53 -6.34 5.53 3.78
C TRP A 53 -6.26 4.11 3.22
N MET A 54 -6.22 4.03 1.89
CA MET A 54 -6.05 2.76 1.19
C MET A 54 -5.02 2.91 0.08
N GLU A 55 -4.04 2.04 0.06
CA GLU A 55 -3.12 1.89 -1.06
C GLU A 55 -3.67 0.80 -1.97
N VAL A 56 -3.62 1.04 -3.27
CA VAL A 56 -4.06 0.07 -4.27
C VAL A 56 -2.92 -0.19 -5.23
N TYR A 57 -2.57 -1.46 -5.39
CA TYR A 57 -1.54 -1.90 -6.33
C TYR A 57 -2.16 -2.95 -7.25
N ASP A 58 -2.34 -2.61 -8.51
CA ASP A 58 -2.91 -3.52 -9.48
C ASP A 58 -1.81 -4.33 -10.18
N ALA A 59 -2.17 -5.49 -10.69
CA ALA A 59 -1.34 -6.27 -11.61
C ALA A 59 0.05 -6.62 -11.06
N VAL A 60 0.13 -7.03 -9.80
CA VAL A 60 1.38 -7.50 -9.20
C VAL A 60 1.65 -8.92 -9.67
N ARG A 61 2.72 -9.11 -10.45
CA ARG A 61 3.07 -10.41 -11.04
C ARG A 61 4.11 -11.18 -10.24
N ASP A 62 4.88 -10.46 -9.40
CA ASP A 62 5.86 -11.05 -8.49
C ASP A 62 5.53 -10.63 -7.06
N PRO A 63 4.57 -11.32 -6.39
CA PRO A 63 4.18 -10.95 -5.04
C PRO A 63 5.32 -10.96 -4.03
N ILE A 64 6.23 -11.91 -4.12
CA ILE A 64 7.35 -12.02 -3.18
C ILE A 64 8.25 -10.79 -3.29
N GLY A 65 8.65 -10.43 -4.49
CA GLY A 65 9.50 -9.26 -4.73
C GLY A 65 8.79 -7.96 -4.39
N PHE A 66 7.50 -7.85 -4.73
CA PHE A 66 6.70 -6.69 -4.41
C PHE A 66 6.57 -6.49 -2.89
N GLU A 67 6.21 -7.55 -2.16
CA GLU A 67 6.02 -7.45 -0.71
C GLU A 67 7.33 -7.12 0.00
N ALA A 68 8.44 -7.67 -0.47
CA ALA A 68 9.76 -7.34 0.08
C ALA A 68 10.10 -5.86 -0.13
N ALA A 69 9.92 -5.35 -1.35
CA ALA A 69 10.19 -3.95 -1.66
C ALA A 69 9.31 -3.01 -0.85
N LEU A 70 8.02 -3.33 -0.72
CA LEU A 70 7.08 -2.52 0.04
C LEU A 70 7.47 -2.51 1.52
N SER A 71 7.74 -3.67 2.11
CA SER A 71 8.11 -3.79 3.52
C SER A 71 9.39 -3.01 3.82
N GLU A 72 10.41 -3.15 3.00
CA GLU A 72 11.68 -2.43 3.18
C GLU A 72 11.49 -0.92 3.07
N SER A 73 10.68 -0.46 2.12
CA SER A 73 10.42 0.97 1.96
C SER A 73 9.65 1.55 3.14
N LEU A 74 8.66 0.81 3.68
CA LEU A 74 7.91 1.23 4.86
C LEU A 74 8.79 1.30 6.08
N ASP A 75 9.64 0.30 6.29
CA ASP A 75 10.56 0.26 7.42
C ASP A 75 11.57 1.42 7.36
N ALA A 76 12.06 1.73 6.17
CA ALA A 76 13.04 2.79 5.98
C ALA A 76 12.52 4.16 6.41
N CYS A 77 11.20 4.41 6.31
CA CYS A 77 10.61 5.69 6.73
C CYS A 77 9.89 5.60 8.08
N GLY A 78 9.90 4.43 8.75
CA GLY A 78 9.23 4.27 10.04
C GLY A 78 7.72 4.47 9.95
N PHE A 79 7.09 4.01 8.88
CA PHE A 79 5.70 4.33 8.58
C PHE A 79 4.73 3.94 9.70
N ALA A 80 5.01 2.85 10.41
CA ALA A 80 4.15 2.39 11.49
C ALA A 80 3.93 3.45 12.59
N SER A 81 4.88 4.35 12.76
CA SER A 81 4.78 5.41 13.78
C SER A 81 3.73 6.47 13.45
N PHE A 82 3.25 6.52 12.21
CA PHE A 82 2.25 7.49 11.78
C PHE A 82 0.81 6.99 11.95
N LEU A 83 0.64 5.71 12.26
CA LEU A 83 -0.69 5.12 12.37
C LEU A 83 -1.39 5.54 13.65
N ALA A 84 -2.73 5.60 13.59
CA ALA A 84 -3.55 5.87 14.77
C ALA A 84 -3.35 4.75 15.80
N PRO A 85 -3.49 5.05 17.10
CA PRO A 85 -3.39 4.02 18.14
C PRO A 85 -4.33 2.85 17.86
N GLY A 86 -3.79 1.64 17.90
CA GLY A 86 -4.54 0.42 17.64
C GLY A 86 -4.77 0.10 16.17
N SER A 87 -4.34 0.97 15.27
CA SER A 87 -4.44 0.70 13.84
C SER A 87 -3.22 -0.05 13.34
N GLU A 88 -3.44 -0.95 12.40
CA GLU A 88 -2.36 -1.65 11.69
C GLU A 88 -2.71 -1.73 10.21
N ARG A 89 -1.70 -1.93 9.39
CA ARG A 89 -1.90 -2.09 7.96
C ARG A 89 -2.55 -3.44 7.69
N ARG A 90 -3.74 -3.41 7.09
CA ARG A 90 -4.47 -4.62 6.71
C ARG A 90 -4.33 -4.81 5.21
N THR A 91 -3.89 -5.99 4.82
CA THR A 91 -3.64 -6.32 3.42
C THR A 91 -4.64 -7.35 2.94
N GLU A 92 -5.31 -7.04 1.84
CA GLU A 92 -6.18 -7.97 1.13
C GLU A 92 -5.64 -8.17 -0.27
N ARG A 93 -5.66 -9.42 -0.73
CA ARG A 93 -5.13 -9.82 -2.02
C ARG A 93 -6.25 -10.43 -2.85
N PHE A 94 -6.41 -9.91 -4.05
CA PHE A 94 -7.46 -10.38 -4.96
C PHE A 94 -6.86 -10.75 -6.31
N VAL A 95 -7.44 -11.77 -6.94
CA VAL A 95 -7.13 -12.12 -8.32
C VAL A 95 -8.40 -12.05 -9.13
N ALA A 96 -8.27 -11.81 -10.44
CA ALA A 96 -9.43 -11.74 -11.30
C ALA A 96 -10.14 -13.10 -11.35
N VAL A 97 -11.48 -13.06 -11.31
CA VAL A 97 -12.28 -14.25 -11.57
C VAL A 97 -12.38 -14.39 -13.09
N PRO A 98 -11.91 -15.50 -13.66
CA PRO A 98 -11.97 -15.66 -15.11
C PRO A 98 -13.42 -15.72 -15.58
N PRO A 99 -13.70 -15.26 -16.82
CA PRO A 99 -15.05 -15.37 -17.37
C PRO A 99 -15.47 -16.82 -17.55
N PRO A 100 -16.78 -17.11 -17.54
CA PRO A 100 -17.30 -18.47 -17.71
C PRO A 100 -17.05 -19.03 -19.12
#